data_4f97f6f39e0a886f9b78fa7251b343f9
#
_entry.id   4f97f6f39e0a886f9b78fa7251b343f9
#
_cell.length_a   1.000
_cell.length_b   1.000
_cell.length_c   1.000
_cell.angle_alpha   90.00
_cell.angle_beta   90.00
_cell.angle_gamma   90.00
#
_symmetry.space_group_name_H-M   'P 1'
#
loop_
_entity.id
_entity.type
_entity.pdbx_description
1 polymer ?
#
loop_
_entity_poly.entity_id
_entity_poly.type
_entity_poly.pdbx_seq_one_letter_code
_entity_poly.pdbx_strand_id
1 'polypeptide(L)'
;MEEGIVEPIVGFFKLIENLTWGWALVPILVVFGLFITIASRFVQFEFFGRMFRVLSSKNQSADPNAISAREALLVSVGGRVGGGNIAGVAVAITLGGPGAVFWMWAIALVGMATSLVESSLAQLFKRSVGDGTYRGGPASYIVFGLGEQYRWLAILYAICLIAAFGFGFNAFQGNTFAGAVEDSLGIGRIWTAIVLTAITGFIVYGGIRRIAKAADVIVPIMALSYLAMALVIVALNIASVPSMLWTIVTNAFGLQEAVSGGMGAALAQGLRRGLFSNEAGLGSTPNVAATADVRHPVSQGITQSFSVFIDTILICSCTAFIILLSDVYVPGVTDIDGVVLTQQSLADHLGDWSKYFLTFSILLFVFSSIIYNYYLGENAMAVMTARPVSVHILRIAVMGVVFLGALAPGATAVFFFSDPLMGVLALVNLLAIMMLFPIAMRILQDYREQLKAGIERPVLVPEKFKDLDIDPTAWRHHQ
;
A
#
# COMPACT_ATOMS: atom_id res chain seq x y z
N MET A 1 1.15 -26.55 -28.92
CA MET A 1 0.42 -25.27 -29.10
C MET A 1 0.46 -24.39 -27.85
N GLU A 2 0.52 -24.95 -26.65
CA GLU A 2 0.61 -24.17 -25.40
C GLU A 2 1.99 -23.48 -25.21
N GLU A 3 3.09 -24.12 -25.52
CA GLU A 3 4.44 -23.53 -25.41
C GLU A 3 4.62 -22.29 -26.29
N GLY A 4 4.02 -22.26 -27.49
CA GLY A 4 4.17 -21.15 -28.45
C GLY A 4 3.50 -19.83 -28.04
N ILE A 5 2.56 -19.80 -27.09
CA ILE A 5 1.88 -18.59 -26.61
C ILE A 5 2.43 -18.18 -25.23
N VAL A 6 2.84 -19.13 -24.41
CA VAL A 6 3.32 -18.88 -23.05
C VAL A 6 4.70 -18.17 -23.06
N GLU A 7 5.63 -18.61 -23.91
CA GLU A 7 6.97 -18.00 -23.99
C GLU A 7 6.98 -16.49 -24.31
N PRO A 8 6.20 -15.99 -25.33
CA PRO A 8 6.14 -14.56 -25.60
C PRO A 8 5.56 -13.74 -24.42
N ILE A 9 4.56 -14.29 -23.73
CA ILE A 9 3.96 -13.62 -22.56
C ILE A 9 4.96 -13.55 -21.43
N VAL A 10 5.63 -14.64 -21.11
CA VAL A 10 6.69 -14.69 -20.10
C VAL A 10 7.83 -13.72 -20.45
N GLY A 11 8.25 -13.71 -21.73
CA GLY A 11 9.27 -12.80 -22.24
C GLY A 11 8.88 -11.33 -22.10
N PHE A 12 7.62 -10.99 -22.37
CA PHE A 12 7.07 -9.65 -22.20
C PHE A 12 7.10 -9.18 -20.75
N PHE A 13 6.63 -9.98 -19.79
CA PHE A 13 6.66 -9.63 -18.37
C PHE A 13 8.09 -9.50 -17.84
N LYS A 14 9.01 -10.39 -18.22
CA LYS A 14 10.43 -10.29 -17.87
C LYS A 14 11.08 -9.02 -18.44
N LEU A 15 10.74 -8.64 -19.68
CA LEU A 15 11.24 -7.40 -20.27
C LEU A 15 10.76 -6.18 -19.48
N ILE A 16 9.47 -6.11 -19.16
CA ILE A 16 8.92 -5.00 -18.35
C ILE A 16 9.57 -4.98 -16.96
N GLU A 17 9.71 -6.12 -16.31
CA GLU A 17 10.38 -6.22 -15.02
C GLU A 17 11.81 -5.70 -15.07
N ASN A 18 12.60 -6.10 -16.06
CA ASN A 18 13.97 -5.63 -16.24
C ASN A 18 14.05 -4.13 -16.51
N LEU A 19 13.16 -3.60 -17.36
CA LEU A 19 13.14 -2.17 -17.68
C LEU A 19 12.69 -1.32 -16.48
N THR A 20 11.70 -1.79 -15.75
CA THR A 20 11.17 -1.06 -14.59
C THR A 20 12.08 -1.25 -13.36
N TRP A 21 12.11 -2.43 -12.79
CA TRP A 21 12.84 -2.71 -11.55
C TRP A 21 14.35 -2.80 -11.69
N GLY A 22 14.82 -3.31 -12.83
CA GLY A 22 16.27 -3.45 -13.06
C GLY A 22 16.98 -2.11 -13.29
N TRP A 23 16.36 -1.17 -14.02
CA TRP A 23 17.06 0.03 -14.46
C TRP A 23 16.43 1.35 -13.99
N ALA A 24 15.13 1.51 -14.07
CA ALA A 24 14.50 2.81 -13.88
C ALA A 24 13.99 3.05 -12.45
N LEU A 25 13.19 2.14 -11.93
CA LEU A 25 12.37 2.40 -10.74
C LEU A 25 13.18 2.51 -9.46
N VAL A 26 14.16 1.61 -9.25
CA VAL A 26 14.96 1.61 -8.01
C VAL A 26 15.75 2.93 -7.87
N PRO A 27 16.52 3.39 -8.88
CA PRO A 27 17.17 4.69 -8.79
C PRO A 27 16.19 5.86 -8.63
N ILE A 28 15.08 5.86 -9.37
CA ILE A 28 14.08 6.94 -9.28
C ILE A 28 13.45 6.98 -7.89
N LEU A 29 13.03 5.85 -7.33
CA LEU A 29 12.44 5.78 -5.99
C LEU A 29 13.40 6.32 -4.92
N VAL A 30 14.66 5.88 -4.96
CA VAL A 30 15.65 6.28 -3.98
C VAL A 30 16.04 7.75 -4.17
N VAL A 31 16.44 8.15 -5.38
CA VAL A 31 16.93 9.51 -5.64
C VAL A 31 15.80 10.53 -5.48
N PHE A 32 14.65 10.28 -6.08
CA PHE A 32 13.53 11.23 -6.01
C PHE A 32 12.88 11.26 -4.62
N GLY A 33 12.78 10.12 -3.95
CA GLY A 33 12.27 10.06 -2.59
C GLY A 33 13.20 10.77 -1.58
N LEU A 34 14.53 10.62 -1.72
CA LEU A 34 15.51 11.40 -0.97
C LEU A 34 15.43 12.89 -1.30
N PHE A 35 15.28 13.23 -2.58
CA PHE A 35 15.08 14.61 -3.01
C PHE A 35 13.84 15.22 -2.35
N ILE A 36 12.68 14.54 -2.39
CA ILE A 36 11.46 14.99 -1.69
C ILE A 36 11.75 15.19 -0.20
N THR A 37 12.38 14.21 0.45
CA THR A 37 12.70 14.27 1.88
C THR A 37 13.55 15.49 2.22
N ILE A 38 14.62 15.75 1.47
CA ILE A 38 15.53 16.88 1.71
C ILE A 38 14.85 18.21 1.35
N ALA A 39 14.23 18.30 0.18
CA ALA A 39 13.59 19.52 -0.30
C ALA A 39 12.38 19.94 0.57
N SER A 40 11.66 18.95 1.11
CA SER A 40 10.58 19.19 2.06
C SER A 40 11.07 19.41 3.50
N ARG A 41 12.40 19.44 3.76
CA ARG A 41 13.01 19.58 5.08
C ARG A 41 12.60 18.48 6.06
N PHE A 42 12.67 17.22 5.61
CA PHE A 42 12.33 16.05 6.41
C PHE A 42 10.91 16.11 6.99
N VAL A 43 9.96 16.44 6.13
CA VAL A 43 8.54 16.68 6.47
C VAL A 43 7.89 15.55 7.28
N GLN A 44 8.28 14.32 7.03
CA GLN A 44 7.78 13.12 7.73
C GLN A 44 8.18 13.13 9.23
N PHE A 45 9.32 13.70 9.57
CA PHE A 45 9.76 13.85 10.97
C PHE A 45 9.24 15.15 11.58
N GLU A 46 9.22 16.26 10.82
CA GLU A 46 8.67 17.55 11.27
C GLU A 46 7.22 17.40 11.75
N PHE A 47 6.40 16.67 11.00
CA PHE A 47 4.98 16.51 11.32
C PHE A 47 4.62 15.20 12.04
N PHE A 48 5.59 14.38 12.44
CA PHE A 48 5.29 13.10 13.10
C PHE A 48 4.36 13.26 14.32
N GLY A 49 4.69 14.18 15.24
CA GLY A 49 3.81 14.46 16.38
C GLY A 49 2.45 15.07 16.01
N ARG A 50 2.35 15.72 14.84
CA ARG A 50 1.10 16.29 14.35
C ARG A 50 0.16 15.24 13.76
N MET A 51 0.68 14.10 13.30
CA MET A 51 -0.11 12.96 12.84
C MET A 51 -1.18 12.55 13.87
N PHE A 52 -0.78 12.46 15.14
CA PHE A 52 -1.70 12.12 16.24
C PHE A 52 -2.75 13.18 16.49
N ARG A 53 -2.43 14.47 16.35
CA ARG A 53 -3.39 15.58 16.52
C ARG A 53 -4.43 15.61 15.42
N VAL A 54 -4.03 15.39 14.16
CA VAL A 54 -4.95 15.36 13.02
C VAL A 54 -5.95 14.22 13.20
N LEU A 55 -5.49 13.05 13.65
CA LEU A 55 -6.34 11.88 13.88
C LEU A 55 -7.30 12.03 15.07
N SER A 56 -6.88 12.75 16.10
CA SER A 56 -7.70 13.01 17.30
C SER A 56 -8.74 14.10 17.07
N SER A 57 -8.65 14.87 15.97
CA SER A 57 -9.60 15.92 15.67
C SER A 57 -10.95 15.32 15.29
N LYS A 58 -12.01 15.72 16.03
CA LYS A 58 -13.39 15.33 15.68
C LYS A 58 -13.70 15.81 14.25
N ASN A 59 -14.38 14.95 13.50
CA ASN A 59 -14.92 15.33 12.21
C ASN A 59 -15.82 16.56 12.38
N GLN A 60 -15.52 17.64 11.68
CA GLN A 60 -16.27 18.90 11.74
C GLN A 60 -17.07 19.12 10.46
N SER A 61 -17.18 18.09 9.61
CA SER A 61 -18.06 18.18 8.45
C SER A 61 -19.51 18.32 8.92
N ALA A 62 -20.21 19.29 8.35
CA ALA A 62 -21.66 19.42 8.52
C ALA A 62 -22.42 18.33 7.76
N ASP A 63 -21.76 17.63 6.83
CA ASP A 63 -22.37 16.58 6.02
C ASP A 63 -22.16 15.19 6.69
N PRO A 64 -23.24 14.50 7.03
CA PRO A 64 -23.18 13.16 7.64
C PRO A 64 -22.60 12.09 6.68
N ASN A 65 -22.46 12.42 5.42
CA ASN A 65 -21.95 11.53 4.38
C ASN A 65 -20.45 11.73 4.11
N ALA A 66 -19.83 12.79 4.66
CA ALA A 66 -18.43 13.07 4.47
C ALA A 66 -17.54 12.04 5.18
N ILE A 67 -16.49 11.61 4.51
CA ILE A 67 -15.46 10.73 5.05
C ILE A 67 -14.44 11.57 5.82
N SER A 68 -14.20 11.26 7.08
CA SER A 68 -13.21 11.96 7.90
C SER A 68 -11.77 11.58 7.52
N ALA A 69 -10.79 12.39 7.95
CA ALA A 69 -9.37 12.07 7.78
C ALA A 69 -9.00 10.71 8.43
N ARG A 70 -9.61 10.40 9.58
CA ARG A 70 -9.42 9.13 10.29
C ARG A 70 -9.99 7.95 9.51
N GLU A 71 -11.22 8.05 9.01
CA GLU A 71 -11.84 6.99 8.20
C GLU A 71 -11.03 6.73 6.92
N ALA A 72 -10.57 7.78 6.24
CA ALA A 72 -9.70 7.64 5.08
C ALA A 72 -8.34 7.00 5.44
N LEU A 73 -7.77 7.30 6.63
CA LEU A 73 -6.58 6.60 7.12
C LEU A 73 -6.86 5.11 7.31
N LEU A 74 -7.94 4.76 7.99
CA LEU A 74 -8.26 3.37 8.29
C LEU A 74 -8.56 2.56 7.02
N VAL A 75 -9.21 3.16 6.03
CA VAL A 75 -9.36 2.55 4.70
C VAL A 75 -8.00 2.33 4.03
N SER A 76 -7.10 3.32 4.09
CA SER A 76 -5.76 3.21 3.50
C SER A 76 -4.90 2.18 4.23
N VAL A 77 -4.92 2.16 5.57
CA VAL A 77 -4.21 1.15 6.38
C VAL A 77 -4.79 -0.23 6.12
N GLY A 78 -6.11 -0.37 6.11
CA GLY A 78 -6.77 -1.64 5.83
C GLY A 78 -6.54 -2.17 4.41
N GLY A 79 -6.29 -1.28 3.45
CA GLY A 79 -5.92 -1.63 2.09
C GLY A 79 -4.48 -2.13 2.00
N ARG A 80 -3.55 -1.41 2.61
CA ARG A 80 -2.11 -1.70 2.61
C ARG A 80 -1.76 -2.88 3.50
N VAL A 81 -2.28 -2.92 4.73
CA VAL A 81 -2.04 -4.02 5.67
C VAL A 81 -2.83 -5.24 5.21
N GLY A 82 -2.16 -6.10 4.48
CA GLY A 82 -2.73 -7.27 3.82
C GLY A 82 -1.75 -8.43 3.75
N GLY A 83 -1.92 -9.27 2.75
CA GLY A 83 -0.98 -10.37 2.45
C GLY A 83 0.46 -9.89 2.26
N GLY A 84 0.66 -8.65 1.79
CA GLY A 84 1.98 -8.05 1.60
C GLY A 84 2.80 -7.95 2.87
N ASN A 85 2.18 -7.60 3.98
CA ASN A 85 2.86 -7.48 5.28
C ASN A 85 3.22 -8.84 5.90
N ILE A 86 2.57 -9.91 5.49
CA ILE A 86 2.77 -11.25 6.03
C ILE A 86 3.55 -12.10 5.02
N ALA A 87 2.92 -12.46 3.91
CA ALA A 87 3.55 -13.28 2.88
C ALA A 87 4.63 -12.52 2.09
N GLY A 88 4.44 -11.21 1.82
CA GLY A 88 5.43 -10.40 1.11
C GLY A 88 6.73 -10.21 1.91
N VAL A 89 6.64 -10.00 3.22
CA VAL A 89 7.84 -9.92 4.10
C VAL A 89 8.56 -11.25 4.16
N ALA A 90 7.82 -12.36 4.25
CA ALA A 90 8.40 -13.70 4.21
C ALA A 90 9.17 -13.92 2.89
N VAL A 91 8.58 -13.58 1.74
CA VAL A 91 9.25 -13.64 0.43
C VAL A 91 10.49 -12.72 0.38
N ALA A 92 10.43 -11.51 0.96
CA ALA A 92 11.59 -10.62 1.06
C ALA A 92 12.76 -11.29 1.79
N ILE A 93 12.48 -11.94 2.93
CA ILE A 93 13.47 -12.63 3.76
C ILE A 93 13.98 -13.87 3.04
N THR A 94 13.11 -14.67 2.42
CA THR A 94 13.50 -15.89 1.70
C THR A 94 14.42 -15.59 0.52
N LEU A 95 14.09 -14.58 -0.30
CA LEU A 95 14.82 -14.26 -1.53
C LEU A 95 15.95 -13.23 -1.33
N GLY A 96 15.82 -12.34 -0.37
CA GLY A 96 16.76 -11.25 -0.11
C GLY A 96 17.56 -11.39 1.19
N GLY A 97 17.28 -12.43 1.99
CA GLY A 97 17.87 -12.61 3.31
C GLY A 97 17.37 -11.59 4.34
N PRO A 98 17.86 -11.67 5.59
CA PRO A 98 17.49 -10.76 6.69
C PRO A 98 17.72 -9.26 6.35
N GLY A 99 18.72 -8.97 5.53
CA GLY A 99 19.06 -7.61 5.09
C GLY A 99 17.97 -6.91 4.29
N ALA A 100 17.04 -7.65 3.67
CA ALA A 100 15.90 -7.08 2.97
C ALA A 100 15.00 -6.24 3.91
N VAL A 101 14.89 -6.63 5.17
CA VAL A 101 14.12 -5.89 6.19
C VAL A 101 14.66 -4.47 6.40
N PHE A 102 15.99 -4.31 6.45
CA PHE A 102 16.61 -2.99 6.54
C PHE A 102 16.20 -2.08 5.36
N TRP A 103 16.23 -2.61 4.15
CA TRP A 103 15.86 -1.85 2.96
C TRP A 103 14.35 -1.57 2.87
N MET A 104 13.51 -2.45 3.43
CA MET A 104 12.08 -2.15 3.62
C MET A 104 11.89 -0.95 4.55
N TRP A 105 12.61 -0.87 5.67
CA TRP A 105 12.57 0.30 6.56
C TRP A 105 13.06 1.57 5.88
N ALA A 106 14.17 1.49 5.15
CA ALA A 106 14.75 2.63 4.44
C ALA A 106 13.75 3.22 3.43
N ILE A 107 13.15 2.36 2.58
CA ILE A 107 12.18 2.83 1.59
C ILE A 107 10.88 3.33 2.24
N ALA A 108 10.48 2.79 3.38
CA ALA A 108 9.32 3.28 4.11
C ALA A 108 9.55 4.70 4.65
N LEU A 109 10.70 4.97 5.27
CA LEU A 109 11.05 6.31 5.78
C LEU A 109 11.07 7.37 4.67
N VAL A 110 11.64 7.03 3.52
CA VAL A 110 11.64 7.89 2.33
C VAL A 110 10.23 7.99 1.74
N GLY A 111 9.51 6.87 1.67
CA GLY A 111 8.15 6.78 1.18
C GLY A 111 7.14 7.60 1.98
N MET A 112 7.36 7.80 3.28
CA MET A 112 6.51 8.68 4.09
C MET A 112 6.44 10.10 3.53
N ALA A 113 7.55 10.68 3.06
CA ALA A 113 7.57 12.01 2.45
C ALA A 113 6.87 11.99 1.08
N THR A 114 7.10 10.95 0.27
CA THR A 114 6.42 10.78 -1.02
C THR A 114 4.91 10.65 -0.85
N SER A 115 4.46 9.81 0.09
CA SER A 115 3.04 9.62 0.39
C SER A 115 2.36 10.91 0.88
N LEU A 116 3.06 11.75 1.66
CA LEU A 116 2.57 13.07 2.05
C LEU A 116 2.34 13.96 0.83
N VAL A 117 3.31 14.01 -0.07
CA VAL A 117 3.25 14.88 -1.27
C VAL A 117 2.12 14.42 -2.20
N GLU A 118 2.08 13.13 -2.57
CA GLU A 118 1.07 12.61 -3.49
C GLU A 118 -0.36 12.73 -2.94
N SER A 119 -0.54 12.47 -1.65
CA SER A 119 -1.85 12.59 -1.01
C SER A 119 -2.30 14.05 -0.83
N SER A 120 -1.36 14.96 -0.61
CA SER A 120 -1.66 16.40 -0.59
C SER A 120 -2.07 16.91 -1.97
N LEU A 121 -1.40 16.47 -3.03
CA LEU A 121 -1.78 16.80 -4.41
C LEU A 121 -3.17 16.26 -4.76
N ALA A 122 -3.45 15.00 -4.38
CA ALA A 122 -4.75 14.39 -4.63
C ALA A 122 -5.89 15.10 -3.92
N GLN A 123 -5.66 15.58 -2.70
CA GLN A 123 -6.60 16.41 -1.96
C GLN A 123 -6.78 17.79 -2.61
N LEU A 124 -5.69 18.44 -3.05
CA LEU A 124 -5.76 19.76 -3.68
C LEU A 124 -6.65 19.74 -4.93
N PHE A 125 -6.50 18.72 -5.76
CA PHE A 125 -7.20 18.56 -7.04
C PHE A 125 -8.45 17.66 -6.95
N LYS A 126 -8.97 17.38 -5.75
CA LYS A 126 -10.24 16.65 -5.60
C LYS A 126 -11.40 17.42 -6.19
N ARG A 127 -12.43 16.69 -6.63
CA ARG A 127 -13.68 17.25 -7.15
C ARG A 127 -14.86 16.80 -6.30
N SER A 128 -15.80 17.67 -6.07
CA SER A 128 -17.07 17.32 -5.45
C SER A 128 -17.90 16.47 -6.43
N VAL A 129 -18.44 15.35 -5.94
CA VAL A 129 -19.31 14.46 -6.73
C VAL A 129 -20.78 14.66 -6.37
N GLY A 130 -21.06 15.51 -5.40
CA GLY A 130 -22.35 15.68 -4.77
C GLY A 130 -22.48 14.86 -3.48
N ASP A 131 -23.54 15.07 -2.74
CA ASP A 131 -23.85 14.37 -1.48
C ASP A 131 -22.74 14.40 -0.43
N GLY A 132 -21.91 15.46 -0.39
CA GLY A 132 -20.81 15.60 0.54
C GLY A 132 -19.63 14.65 0.27
N THR A 133 -19.59 14.02 -0.90
CA THR A 133 -18.52 13.10 -1.29
C THR A 133 -17.56 13.76 -2.28
N TYR A 134 -16.31 13.30 -2.22
CA TYR A 134 -15.23 13.77 -3.08
C TYR A 134 -14.58 12.62 -3.84
N ARG A 135 -14.06 12.94 -5.02
CA ARG A 135 -13.26 12.02 -5.84
C ARG A 135 -12.01 12.73 -6.31
N GLY A 136 -10.90 12.00 -6.37
CA GLY A 136 -9.61 12.52 -6.77
C GLY A 136 -8.59 11.40 -6.94
N GLY A 137 -7.31 11.75 -6.84
CA GLY A 137 -6.20 10.81 -7.01
C GLY A 137 -5.30 11.22 -8.16
N PRO A 138 -4.34 10.36 -8.57
CA PRO A 138 -3.36 10.69 -9.60
C PRO A 138 -3.96 11.13 -10.93
N ALA A 139 -5.00 10.46 -11.40
CA ALA A 139 -5.66 10.86 -12.63
C ALA A 139 -6.20 12.30 -12.56
N SER A 140 -6.73 12.72 -11.39
CA SER A 140 -7.22 14.08 -11.19
C SER A 140 -6.09 15.10 -11.17
N TYR A 141 -5.02 14.87 -10.41
CA TYR A 141 -3.92 15.85 -10.39
C TYR A 141 -3.10 15.86 -11.68
N ILE A 142 -3.09 14.78 -12.48
CA ILE A 142 -2.52 14.80 -13.83
C ILE A 142 -3.35 15.73 -14.72
N VAL A 143 -4.66 15.57 -14.78
CA VAL A 143 -5.52 16.36 -15.67
C VAL A 143 -5.63 17.81 -15.20
N PHE A 144 -5.94 18.04 -13.94
CA PHE A 144 -6.22 19.39 -13.40
C PHE A 144 -4.95 20.13 -12.97
N GLY A 145 -3.89 19.40 -12.62
CA GLY A 145 -2.63 20.00 -12.21
C GLY A 145 -1.63 20.22 -13.35
N LEU A 146 -1.54 19.28 -14.30
CA LEU A 146 -0.64 19.40 -15.45
C LEU A 146 -1.35 19.94 -16.70
N GLY A 147 -2.67 19.82 -16.78
CA GLY A 147 -3.50 20.27 -17.89
C GLY A 147 -4.04 19.13 -18.77
N GLU A 148 -5.07 19.44 -19.57
CA GLU A 148 -5.78 18.49 -20.43
C GLU A 148 -4.90 17.78 -21.45
N GLN A 149 -3.78 18.38 -21.88
CA GLN A 149 -2.83 17.75 -22.78
C GLN A 149 -2.20 16.47 -22.19
N TYR A 150 -2.24 16.29 -20.86
CA TYR A 150 -1.73 15.12 -20.17
C TYR A 150 -2.81 14.07 -19.86
N ARG A 151 -4.04 14.23 -20.38
CA ARG A 151 -5.13 13.26 -20.17
C ARG A 151 -4.74 11.83 -20.60
N TRP A 152 -3.92 11.69 -21.61
CA TRP A 152 -3.41 10.38 -22.01
C TRP A 152 -2.60 9.68 -20.90
N LEU A 153 -1.83 10.47 -20.12
CA LEU A 153 -1.06 9.95 -18.98
C LEU A 153 -2.00 9.53 -17.82
N ALA A 154 -3.09 10.28 -17.60
CA ALA A 154 -4.12 9.91 -16.64
C ALA A 154 -4.83 8.60 -17.02
N ILE A 155 -5.12 8.40 -18.30
CA ILE A 155 -5.69 7.15 -18.82
C ILE A 155 -4.69 6.00 -18.68
N LEU A 156 -3.43 6.19 -19.01
CA LEU A 156 -2.37 5.19 -18.82
C LEU A 156 -2.26 4.81 -17.34
N TYR A 157 -2.23 5.80 -16.43
CA TYR A 157 -2.26 5.57 -14.99
C TYR A 157 -3.47 4.72 -14.59
N ALA A 158 -4.67 5.05 -15.06
CA ALA A 158 -5.90 4.33 -14.74
C ALA A 158 -5.86 2.86 -15.21
N ILE A 159 -5.35 2.61 -16.41
CA ILE A 159 -5.16 1.25 -16.92
C ILE A 159 -4.17 0.47 -16.06
N CYS A 160 -3.02 1.08 -15.73
CA CYS A 160 -2.01 0.45 -14.86
C CYS A 160 -2.56 0.18 -13.46
N LEU A 161 -3.36 1.09 -12.90
CA LEU A 161 -3.98 0.92 -11.58
C LEU A 161 -4.96 -0.26 -11.56
N ILE A 162 -5.79 -0.42 -12.59
CA ILE A 162 -6.68 -1.58 -12.71
C ILE A 162 -5.87 -2.85 -12.86
N ALA A 163 -4.84 -2.86 -13.70
CA ALA A 163 -4.02 -4.03 -13.93
C ALA A 163 -3.24 -4.45 -12.68
N ALA A 164 -2.61 -3.52 -11.97
CA ALA A 164 -1.86 -3.80 -10.76
C ALA A 164 -2.78 -4.14 -9.59
N PHE A 165 -3.66 -3.22 -9.18
CA PHE A 165 -4.49 -3.35 -7.97
C PHE A 165 -5.76 -4.15 -8.23
N GLY A 166 -6.49 -3.83 -9.30
CA GLY A 166 -7.71 -4.57 -9.65
C GLY A 166 -7.44 -6.05 -9.91
N PHE A 167 -6.28 -6.39 -10.46
CA PHE A 167 -5.95 -7.78 -10.82
C PHE A 167 -4.77 -8.34 -10.01
N GLY A 168 -3.55 -7.82 -10.16
CA GLY A 168 -2.34 -8.40 -9.57
C GLY A 168 -2.41 -8.51 -8.04
N PHE A 169 -2.69 -7.40 -7.37
CA PHE A 169 -2.79 -7.37 -5.91
C PHE A 169 -3.96 -8.22 -5.38
N ASN A 170 -5.10 -8.22 -6.08
CA ASN A 170 -6.24 -9.06 -5.69
C ASN A 170 -5.97 -10.55 -5.87
N ALA A 171 -5.27 -10.95 -6.92
CA ALA A 171 -4.81 -12.33 -7.09
C ALA A 171 -3.86 -12.74 -5.95
N PHE A 172 -2.96 -11.85 -5.54
CA PHE A 172 -2.04 -12.08 -4.42
C PHE A 172 -2.79 -12.26 -3.09
N GLN A 173 -3.82 -11.46 -2.83
CA GLN A 173 -4.65 -11.63 -1.63
C GLN A 173 -5.34 -13.01 -1.64
N GLY A 174 -5.88 -13.43 -2.78
CA GLY A 174 -6.48 -14.77 -2.94
C GLY A 174 -5.48 -15.88 -2.65
N ASN A 175 -4.26 -15.78 -3.20
CA ASN A 175 -3.19 -16.76 -2.97
C ASN A 175 -2.79 -16.86 -1.50
N THR A 176 -2.57 -15.71 -0.85
CA THR A 176 -2.15 -15.64 0.55
C THR A 176 -3.18 -16.29 1.46
N PHE A 177 -4.47 -16.00 1.29
CA PHE A 177 -5.50 -16.61 2.13
C PHE A 177 -5.66 -18.10 1.87
N ALA A 178 -5.63 -18.53 0.61
CA ALA A 178 -5.74 -19.95 0.27
C ALA A 178 -4.57 -20.77 0.82
N GLY A 179 -3.34 -20.24 0.74
CA GLY A 179 -2.17 -20.87 1.34
C GLY A 179 -2.25 -20.99 2.86
N ALA A 180 -2.75 -19.93 3.53
CA ALA A 180 -2.93 -19.95 4.98
C ALA A 180 -3.98 -20.99 5.44
N VAL A 181 -5.09 -21.10 4.71
CA VAL A 181 -6.16 -22.08 5.01
C VAL A 181 -5.67 -23.50 4.73
N GLU A 182 -4.93 -23.71 3.65
CA GLU A 182 -4.38 -25.02 3.30
C GLU A 182 -3.40 -25.52 4.36
N ASP A 183 -2.45 -24.68 4.82
CA ASP A 183 -1.46 -25.04 5.85
C ASP A 183 -2.11 -25.27 7.23
N SER A 184 -3.05 -24.41 7.64
CA SER A 184 -3.61 -24.47 9.00
C SER A 184 -4.79 -25.42 9.16
N LEU A 185 -5.65 -25.56 8.14
CA LEU A 185 -6.90 -26.31 8.21
C LEU A 185 -6.92 -27.56 7.29
N GLY A 186 -5.91 -27.74 6.44
CA GLY A 186 -5.89 -28.83 5.44
C GLY A 186 -6.99 -28.73 4.38
N ILE A 187 -7.62 -27.57 4.22
CA ILE A 187 -8.70 -27.38 3.25
C ILE A 187 -8.07 -27.02 1.89
N GLY A 188 -8.35 -27.85 0.88
CA GLY A 188 -7.81 -27.63 -0.46
C GLY A 188 -8.19 -26.26 -1.05
N ARG A 189 -7.26 -25.66 -1.79
CA ARG A 189 -7.34 -24.30 -2.35
C ARG A 189 -8.62 -24.02 -3.14
N ILE A 190 -9.18 -25.02 -3.83
CA ILE A 190 -10.41 -24.86 -4.62
C ILE A 190 -11.61 -24.44 -3.75
N TRP A 191 -11.77 -25.03 -2.56
CA TRP A 191 -12.86 -24.69 -1.66
C TRP A 191 -12.68 -23.29 -1.07
N THR A 192 -11.47 -22.96 -0.69
CA THR A 192 -11.13 -21.61 -0.22
C THR A 192 -11.36 -20.57 -1.32
N ALA A 193 -10.98 -20.88 -2.56
CA ALA A 193 -11.20 -20.00 -3.72
C ALA A 193 -12.70 -19.72 -3.94
N ILE A 194 -13.55 -20.76 -3.88
CA ILE A 194 -15.00 -20.60 -4.03
C ILE A 194 -15.58 -19.70 -2.93
N VAL A 195 -15.26 -19.99 -1.68
CA VAL A 195 -15.77 -19.23 -0.52
C VAL A 195 -15.29 -17.76 -0.55
N LEU A 196 -13.99 -17.53 -0.76
CA LEU A 196 -13.43 -16.19 -0.83
C LEU A 196 -14.03 -15.39 -1.99
N THR A 197 -14.21 -16.00 -3.15
CA THR A 197 -14.83 -15.35 -4.32
C THR A 197 -16.29 -14.98 -4.04
N ALA A 198 -17.05 -15.85 -3.38
CA ALA A 198 -18.44 -15.56 -3.00
C ALA A 198 -18.50 -14.36 -2.01
N ILE A 199 -17.63 -14.35 -0.99
CA ILE A 199 -17.52 -13.25 -0.04
C ILE A 199 -17.11 -11.94 -0.76
N THR A 200 -16.12 -12.01 -1.64
CA THR A 200 -15.69 -10.87 -2.47
C THR A 200 -16.86 -10.31 -3.27
N GLY A 201 -17.62 -11.20 -3.95
CA GLY A 201 -18.78 -10.79 -4.72
C GLY A 201 -19.83 -10.06 -3.88
N PHE A 202 -20.14 -10.56 -2.69
CA PHE A 202 -21.11 -9.92 -1.80
C PHE A 202 -20.67 -8.47 -1.41
N ILE A 203 -19.38 -8.23 -1.32
CA ILE A 203 -18.84 -6.97 -0.84
C ILE A 203 -18.65 -5.93 -1.93
N VAL A 204 -18.11 -6.31 -3.09
CA VAL A 204 -17.85 -5.35 -4.19
C VAL A 204 -19.11 -4.65 -4.70
N TYR A 205 -20.29 -5.14 -4.31
CA TYR A 205 -21.57 -4.46 -4.53
C TYR A 205 -21.95 -3.48 -3.41
N GLY A 206 -21.14 -3.35 -2.33
CA GLY A 206 -21.46 -2.55 -1.14
C GLY A 206 -21.10 -1.06 -1.15
N GLY A 207 -20.13 -0.64 -1.97
CA GLY A 207 -19.66 0.76 -2.09
C GLY A 207 -18.72 1.26 -0.98
N ILE A 208 -17.99 2.37 -1.23
CA ILE A 208 -16.90 2.91 -0.38
C ILE A 208 -17.31 3.23 1.07
N ARG A 209 -18.55 3.65 1.31
CA ARG A 209 -19.02 3.98 2.67
C ARG A 209 -19.14 2.76 3.57
N ARG A 210 -19.60 1.62 3.03
CA ARG A 210 -19.63 0.35 3.79
C ARG A 210 -18.21 -0.13 4.09
N ILE A 211 -17.31 0.08 3.14
CA ILE A 211 -15.89 -0.20 3.26
C ILE A 211 -15.30 0.61 4.42
N ALA A 212 -15.50 1.93 4.45
CA ALA A 212 -14.97 2.81 5.48
C ALA A 212 -15.48 2.41 6.89
N LYS A 213 -16.79 2.12 7.03
CA LYS A 213 -17.38 1.66 8.30
C LYS A 213 -16.83 0.31 8.75
N ALA A 214 -16.63 -0.62 7.83
CA ALA A 214 -16.04 -1.92 8.16
C ALA A 214 -14.57 -1.76 8.58
N ALA A 215 -13.79 -0.96 7.85
CA ALA A 215 -12.39 -0.69 8.16
C ALA A 215 -12.20 -0.02 9.54
N ASP A 216 -13.11 0.86 9.96
CA ASP A 216 -13.04 1.55 11.27
C ASP A 216 -13.03 0.58 12.46
N VAL A 217 -13.61 -0.61 12.30
CA VAL A 217 -13.66 -1.66 13.32
C VAL A 217 -12.62 -2.75 13.08
N ILE A 218 -12.53 -3.25 11.86
CA ILE A 218 -11.70 -4.42 11.51
C ILE A 218 -10.21 -4.07 11.63
N VAL A 219 -9.80 -2.93 11.05
CA VAL A 219 -8.38 -2.57 10.95
C VAL A 219 -7.69 -2.40 12.31
N PRO A 220 -8.25 -1.66 13.28
CA PRO A 220 -7.64 -1.58 14.60
C PRO A 220 -7.53 -2.93 15.32
N ILE A 221 -8.57 -3.76 15.23
CA ILE A 221 -8.58 -5.09 15.88
C ILE A 221 -7.46 -5.95 15.29
N MET A 222 -7.39 -6.07 13.98
CA MET A 222 -6.38 -6.90 13.31
C MET A 222 -4.96 -6.40 13.55
N ALA A 223 -4.72 -5.09 13.41
CA ALA A 223 -3.39 -4.52 13.57
C ALA A 223 -2.89 -4.63 15.02
N LEU A 224 -3.76 -4.32 16.01
CA LEU A 224 -3.39 -4.40 17.43
C LEU A 224 -3.20 -5.83 17.90
N SER A 225 -4.03 -6.79 17.46
CA SER A 225 -3.87 -8.19 17.82
C SER A 225 -2.59 -8.80 17.25
N TYR A 226 -2.25 -8.47 15.99
CA TYR A 226 -1.02 -8.91 15.35
C TYR A 226 0.22 -8.29 16.02
N LEU A 227 0.17 -6.98 16.30
CA LEU A 227 1.22 -6.28 17.05
C LEU A 227 1.42 -6.88 18.44
N ALA A 228 0.33 -7.14 19.18
CA ALA A 228 0.42 -7.73 20.51
C ALA A 228 1.10 -9.10 20.47
N MET A 229 0.77 -9.93 19.48
CA MET A 229 1.40 -11.24 19.30
C MET A 229 2.90 -11.13 19.00
N ALA A 230 3.29 -10.23 18.10
CA ALA A 230 4.70 -9.99 17.81
C ALA A 230 5.46 -9.47 19.04
N LEU A 231 4.87 -8.59 19.85
CA LEU A 231 5.46 -8.10 21.08
C LEU A 231 5.66 -9.21 22.12
N VAL A 232 4.74 -10.17 22.22
CA VAL A 232 4.91 -11.35 23.07
C VAL A 232 6.11 -12.17 22.60
N ILE A 233 6.26 -12.44 21.30
CA ILE A 233 7.39 -13.19 20.75
C ILE A 233 8.72 -12.45 20.99
N VAL A 234 8.76 -11.15 20.76
CA VAL A 234 9.93 -10.32 21.07
C VAL A 234 10.30 -10.38 22.55
N ALA A 235 9.30 -10.32 23.44
CA ALA A 235 9.54 -10.42 24.88
C ALA A 235 10.07 -11.80 25.30
N LEU A 236 9.54 -12.88 24.71
CA LEU A 236 10.03 -14.25 24.95
C LEU A 236 11.45 -14.47 24.45
N ASN A 237 11.85 -13.78 23.39
CA ASN A 237 13.15 -13.90 22.74
C ASN A 237 14.04 -12.66 22.93
N ILE A 238 13.84 -11.89 23.99
CA ILE A 238 14.49 -10.58 24.18
C ILE A 238 16.02 -10.65 24.15
N ALA A 239 16.62 -11.74 24.57
CA ALA A 239 18.07 -11.96 24.54
C ALA A 239 18.63 -12.10 23.10
N SER A 240 17.82 -12.58 22.16
CA SER A 240 18.19 -12.78 20.74
C SER A 240 17.92 -11.54 19.87
N VAL A 241 17.16 -10.58 20.36
CA VAL A 241 16.81 -9.36 19.58
C VAL A 241 18.05 -8.56 19.15
N PRO A 242 19.06 -8.29 20.00
CA PRO A 242 20.24 -7.54 19.57
C PRO A 242 21.03 -8.23 18.45
N SER A 243 21.21 -9.56 18.53
CA SER A 243 21.90 -10.33 17.50
C SER A 243 21.11 -10.39 16.20
N MET A 244 19.78 -10.51 16.26
CA MET A 244 18.89 -10.45 15.10
C MET A 244 18.99 -9.09 14.40
N LEU A 245 18.90 -7.97 15.15
CA LEU A 245 19.05 -6.63 14.58
C LEU A 245 20.43 -6.43 13.94
N TRP A 246 21.49 -6.94 14.58
CA TRP A 246 22.83 -6.94 14.02
C TRP A 246 22.90 -7.73 12.70
N THR A 247 22.27 -8.90 12.64
CA THR A 247 22.15 -9.73 11.43
C THR A 247 21.42 -8.98 10.30
N ILE A 248 20.31 -8.30 10.61
CA ILE A 248 19.59 -7.47 9.62
C ILE A 248 20.52 -6.42 9.02
N VAL A 249 21.23 -5.66 9.86
CA VAL A 249 22.10 -4.57 9.40
C VAL A 249 23.30 -5.12 8.61
N THR A 250 24.00 -6.13 9.12
CA THR A 250 25.21 -6.67 8.47
C THR A 250 24.90 -7.33 7.13
N ASN A 251 23.77 -8.04 7.02
CA ASN A 251 23.34 -8.63 5.75
C ASN A 251 22.86 -7.57 4.74
N ALA A 252 22.27 -6.46 5.20
CA ALA A 252 21.85 -5.37 4.32
C ALA A 252 23.01 -4.77 3.52
N PHE A 253 24.21 -4.78 4.08
CA PHE A 253 25.43 -4.22 3.46
C PHE A 253 26.43 -5.29 3.00
N GLY A 254 26.04 -6.57 3.01
CA GLY A 254 26.91 -7.67 2.58
C GLY A 254 28.15 -7.88 3.43
N LEU A 255 28.10 -7.49 4.72
CA LEU A 255 29.24 -7.59 5.66
C LEU A 255 29.41 -9.00 6.24
N GLN A 256 28.43 -9.88 6.05
CA GLN A 256 28.52 -11.30 6.35
C GLN A 256 28.42 -12.09 5.04
N GLU A 257 29.04 -13.27 4.98
CA GLU A 257 28.99 -14.14 3.81
C GLU A 257 27.53 -14.39 3.43
N ALA A 258 27.20 -13.99 2.20
CA ALA A 258 25.83 -13.81 1.78
C ALA A 258 25.11 -15.15 1.64
N VAL A 259 24.12 -15.29 2.41
CA VAL A 259 23.05 -16.22 2.11
C VAL A 259 22.30 -15.68 0.87
N SER A 260 22.17 -16.51 -0.16
CA SER A 260 21.35 -16.27 -1.36
C SER A 260 21.34 -14.84 -1.95
N GLY A 261 22.37 -14.45 -2.69
CA GLY A 261 22.35 -13.26 -3.57
C GLY A 261 23.00 -11.98 -3.03
N GLY A 262 23.42 -11.92 -1.78
CA GLY A 262 24.19 -10.80 -1.22
C GLY A 262 23.43 -9.47 -1.11
N MET A 263 24.16 -8.37 -0.95
CA MET A 263 23.63 -7.00 -0.80
C MET A 263 22.66 -6.62 -1.93
N GLY A 264 22.92 -7.06 -3.17
CA GLY A 264 22.05 -6.74 -4.31
C GLY A 264 20.65 -7.34 -4.19
N ALA A 265 20.56 -8.60 -3.76
CA ALA A 265 19.27 -9.26 -3.54
C ALA A 265 18.53 -8.66 -2.34
N ALA A 266 19.23 -8.38 -1.23
CA ALA A 266 18.65 -7.72 -0.06
C ALA A 266 18.05 -6.36 -0.44
N LEU A 267 18.80 -5.53 -1.17
CA LEU A 267 18.34 -4.24 -1.66
C LEU A 267 17.13 -4.39 -2.59
N ALA A 268 17.24 -5.24 -3.61
CA ALA A 268 16.17 -5.41 -4.61
C ALA A 268 14.88 -5.92 -3.98
N GLN A 269 14.94 -6.96 -3.15
CA GLN A 269 13.75 -7.53 -2.51
C GLN A 269 13.20 -6.60 -1.43
N GLY A 270 14.05 -5.95 -0.64
CA GLY A 270 13.63 -4.97 0.35
C GLY A 270 12.88 -3.80 -0.27
N LEU A 271 13.37 -3.24 -1.38
CA LEU A 271 12.69 -2.16 -2.09
C LEU A 271 11.38 -2.62 -2.74
N ARG A 272 11.38 -3.78 -3.42
CA ARG A 272 10.17 -4.33 -4.06
C ARG A 272 9.07 -4.64 -3.05
N ARG A 273 9.39 -5.41 -2.01
CA ARG A 273 8.41 -5.82 -0.99
C ARG A 273 8.01 -4.66 -0.08
N GLY A 274 8.95 -3.74 0.22
CA GLY A 274 8.64 -2.50 0.92
C GLY A 274 7.65 -1.64 0.14
N LEU A 275 7.89 -1.39 -1.15
CA LEU A 275 6.98 -0.64 -2.00
C LEU A 275 5.64 -1.34 -2.21
N PHE A 276 5.65 -2.68 -2.35
CA PHE A 276 4.44 -3.48 -2.46
C PHE A 276 3.56 -3.36 -1.20
N SER A 277 4.18 -3.29 -0.02
CA SER A 277 3.48 -3.15 1.25
C SER A 277 2.97 -1.73 1.47
N ASN A 278 3.86 -0.72 1.42
CA ASN A 278 3.50 0.65 1.81
C ASN A 278 2.88 1.49 0.69
N GLU A 279 2.97 1.05 -0.55
CA GLU A 279 2.38 1.68 -1.75
C GLU A 279 2.79 3.16 -1.98
N ALA A 280 3.81 3.67 -1.29
CA ALA A 280 4.22 5.07 -1.40
C ALA A 280 4.84 5.37 -2.78
N GLY A 281 4.24 6.30 -3.51
CA GLY A 281 4.65 6.62 -4.88
C GLY A 281 3.95 5.77 -5.96
N LEU A 282 3.11 4.79 -5.58
CA LEU A 282 2.25 4.08 -6.55
C LEU A 282 1.02 4.89 -6.96
N GLY A 283 0.64 5.89 -6.16
CA GLY A 283 -0.56 6.67 -6.41
C GLY A 283 -1.86 5.98 -5.99
N SER A 284 -1.81 4.77 -5.42
CA SER A 284 -3.00 4.05 -4.95
C SER A 284 -3.71 4.79 -3.83
N THR A 285 -3.01 5.05 -2.74
CA THR A 285 -3.53 5.75 -1.55
C THR A 285 -4.09 7.14 -1.83
N PRO A 286 -3.52 7.97 -2.72
CA PRO A 286 -4.09 9.26 -3.10
C PRO A 286 -5.55 9.20 -3.55
N ASN A 287 -6.02 8.09 -4.13
CA ASN A 287 -7.42 7.91 -4.50
C ASN A 287 -8.34 7.89 -3.27
N VAL A 288 -7.92 7.25 -2.18
CA VAL A 288 -8.65 7.24 -0.92
C VAL A 288 -8.42 8.55 -0.15
N ALA A 289 -7.20 9.06 -0.13
CA ALA A 289 -6.88 10.33 0.50
C ALA A 289 -7.79 11.47 -0.01
N ALA A 290 -8.08 11.50 -1.31
CA ALA A 290 -8.93 12.52 -1.92
C ALA A 290 -10.39 12.48 -1.46
N THR A 291 -10.89 11.36 -0.93
CA THR A 291 -12.28 11.25 -0.45
C THR A 291 -12.51 11.94 0.89
N ALA A 292 -11.44 12.24 1.63
CA ALA A 292 -11.56 12.83 2.95
C ALA A 292 -11.98 14.30 2.90
N ASP A 293 -12.90 14.66 3.81
CA ASP A 293 -13.27 16.04 4.07
C ASP A 293 -12.30 16.64 5.11
N VAL A 294 -11.38 17.48 4.65
CA VAL A 294 -10.35 18.11 5.47
C VAL A 294 -10.22 19.59 5.15
N ARG A 295 -9.80 20.38 6.13
CA ARG A 295 -9.63 21.83 5.98
C ARG A 295 -8.46 22.24 5.08
N HIS A 296 -7.40 21.44 5.06
CA HIS A 296 -6.20 21.74 4.26
C HIS A 296 -5.63 20.44 3.66
N PRO A 297 -5.21 20.41 2.40
CA PRO A 297 -4.68 19.22 1.72
C PRO A 297 -3.57 18.52 2.48
N VAL A 298 -2.64 19.27 3.04
CA VAL A 298 -1.48 18.75 3.78
C VAL A 298 -1.90 17.97 5.03
N SER A 299 -3.04 18.28 5.64
CA SER A 299 -3.54 17.51 6.79
C SER A 299 -3.75 16.03 6.43
N GLN A 300 -4.30 15.77 5.25
CA GLN A 300 -4.48 14.38 4.78
C GLN A 300 -3.15 13.79 4.29
N GLY A 301 -2.26 14.60 3.71
CA GLY A 301 -0.90 14.16 3.39
C GLY A 301 -0.15 13.66 4.64
N ILE A 302 -0.22 14.40 5.74
CA ILE A 302 0.35 14.02 7.05
C ILE A 302 -0.25 12.68 7.54
N THR A 303 -1.57 12.54 7.42
CA THR A 303 -2.29 11.32 7.82
C THR A 303 -1.83 10.11 7.00
N GLN A 304 -1.67 10.27 5.70
CA GLN A 304 -1.24 9.18 4.82
C GLN A 304 0.25 8.86 4.94
N SER A 305 1.09 9.82 5.28
CA SER A 305 2.48 9.57 5.69
C SER A 305 2.55 8.66 6.92
N PHE A 306 1.66 8.85 7.89
CA PHE A 306 1.58 7.99 9.08
C PHE A 306 1.11 6.57 8.74
N SER A 307 0.25 6.39 7.73
CA SER A 307 -0.15 5.04 7.31
C SER A 307 1.03 4.21 6.79
N VAL A 308 2.01 4.83 6.11
CA VAL A 308 3.26 4.15 5.68
C VAL A 308 4.06 3.67 6.89
N PHE A 309 4.15 4.50 7.94
CA PHE A 309 4.82 4.13 9.19
C PHE A 309 4.13 2.92 9.86
N ILE A 310 2.80 2.96 9.99
CA ILE A 310 2.04 1.84 10.57
C ILE A 310 2.26 0.57 9.77
N ASP A 311 2.13 0.65 8.46
CA ASP A 311 2.22 -0.48 7.55
C ASP A 311 3.60 -1.17 7.62
N THR A 312 4.64 -0.43 7.29
CA THR A 312 5.96 -1.05 7.06
C THR A 312 6.84 -1.02 8.31
N ILE A 313 6.91 0.11 9.04
CA ILE A 313 7.77 0.17 10.23
C ILE A 313 7.19 -0.64 11.40
N LEU A 314 5.86 -0.68 11.55
CA LEU A 314 5.25 -1.48 12.62
C LEU A 314 4.89 -2.89 12.14
N ILE A 315 3.96 -3.04 11.20
CA ILE A 315 3.37 -4.36 10.89
C ILE A 315 4.35 -5.27 10.14
N CYS A 316 5.09 -4.77 9.14
CA CYS A 316 6.09 -5.61 8.48
C CYS A 316 7.24 -6.00 9.43
N SER A 317 7.61 -5.15 10.40
CA SER A 317 8.59 -5.50 11.42
C SER A 317 8.08 -6.61 12.34
N CYS A 318 6.78 -6.64 12.66
CA CYS A 318 6.19 -7.75 13.40
C CYS A 318 6.45 -9.09 12.69
N THR A 319 6.15 -9.16 11.40
CA THR A 319 6.38 -10.37 10.59
C THR A 319 7.86 -10.73 10.52
N ALA A 320 8.72 -9.72 10.26
CA ALA A 320 10.15 -9.94 10.18
C ALA A 320 10.72 -10.53 11.50
N PHE A 321 10.28 -10.02 12.64
CA PHE A 321 10.74 -10.50 13.94
C PHE A 321 10.19 -11.90 14.27
N ILE A 322 8.92 -12.17 13.92
CA ILE A 322 8.35 -13.50 14.04
C ILE A 322 9.19 -14.53 13.27
N ILE A 323 9.57 -14.22 12.03
CA ILE A 323 10.34 -15.14 11.18
C ILE A 323 11.79 -15.26 11.65
N LEU A 324 12.48 -14.12 11.87
CA LEU A 324 13.92 -14.11 12.15
C LEU A 324 14.30 -14.55 13.56
N LEU A 325 13.35 -14.61 14.49
CA LEU A 325 13.53 -15.14 15.84
C LEU A 325 13.15 -16.63 15.95
N SER A 326 12.57 -17.24 14.90
CA SER A 326 12.18 -18.66 14.86
C SER A 326 13.31 -19.53 14.34
N ASP A 327 13.30 -20.82 14.68
CA ASP A 327 14.20 -21.85 14.16
C ASP A 327 13.74 -22.39 12.79
N VAL A 328 12.56 -21.98 12.30
CA VAL A 328 12.00 -22.43 11.01
C VAL A 328 12.73 -21.80 9.83
N TYR A 329 13.12 -20.53 9.95
CA TYR A 329 13.84 -19.84 8.88
C TYR A 329 15.29 -20.31 8.81
N VAL A 330 15.62 -21.01 7.73
CA VAL A 330 17.00 -21.40 7.42
C VAL A 330 17.48 -20.58 6.22
N PRO A 331 18.52 -19.78 6.39
CA PRO A 331 19.10 -19.00 5.31
C PRO A 331 19.47 -19.85 4.08
N GLY A 332 19.04 -19.41 2.86
CA GLY A 332 19.32 -20.12 1.61
C GLY A 332 18.36 -21.26 1.27
N VAL A 333 17.45 -21.63 2.16
CA VAL A 333 16.38 -22.60 1.88
C VAL A 333 15.14 -21.85 1.41
N THR A 334 14.62 -22.20 0.24
CA THR A 334 13.47 -21.52 -0.41
C THR A 334 12.25 -22.42 -0.53
N ASP A 335 12.26 -23.58 0.10
CA ASP A 335 11.18 -24.58 -0.03
C ASP A 335 9.87 -24.13 0.66
N ILE A 336 9.96 -23.22 1.62
CA ILE A 336 8.84 -22.65 2.34
C ILE A 336 8.85 -21.14 2.10
N ASP A 337 7.85 -20.64 1.40
CA ASP A 337 7.73 -19.21 1.09
C ASP A 337 6.40 -18.63 1.56
N GLY A 338 6.34 -17.30 1.49
CA GLY A 338 5.09 -16.55 1.68
C GLY A 338 4.47 -16.78 3.06
N VAL A 339 3.15 -16.93 3.08
CA VAL A 339 2.38 -17.00 4.33
C VAL A 339 2.71 -18.23 5.18
N VAL A 340 3.07 -19.34 4.55
CA VAL A 340 3.36 -20.62 5.24
C VAL A 340 4.58 -20.47 6.15
N LEU A 341 5.63 -19.79 5.68
CA LEU A 341 6.80 -19.48 6.51
C LEU A 341 6.42 -18.70 7.77
N THR A 342 5.57 -17.69 7.63
CA THR A 342 5.11 -16.89 8.80
C THR A 342 4.26 -17.72 9.75
N GLN A 343 3.37 -18.60 9.24
CA GLN A 343 2.53 -19.47 10.08
C GLN A 343 3.37 -20.48 10.86
N GLN A 344 4.33 -21.11 10.20
CA GLN A 344 5.20 -22.10 10.84
C GLN A 344 6.14 -21.43 11.85
N SER A 345 6.69 -20.25 11.54
CA SER A 345 7.49 -19.48 12.49
C SER A 345 6.68 -19.05 13.73
N LEU A 346 5.41 -18.69 13.52
CA LEU A 346 4.53 -18.35 14.64
C LEU A 346 4.21 -19.58 15.51
N ALA A 347 3.99 -20.74 14.88
CA ALA A 347 3.74 -22.00 15.57
C ALA A 347 4.96 -22.49 16.37
N ASP A 348 6.16 -22.25 15.86
CA ASP A 348 7.40 -22.54 16.58
C ASP A 348 7.50 -21.78 17.92
N HIS A 349 7.09 -20.50 17.92
CA HIS A 349 7.11 -19.69 19.13
C HIS A 349 5.98 -19.97 20.11
N LEU A 350 4.76 -20.21 19.63
CA LEU A 350 3.52 -20.16 20.44
C LEU A 350 2.70 -21.46 20.36
N GLY A 351 3.12 -22.42 19.53
CA GLY A 351 2.41 -23.67 19.28
C GLY A 351 1.37 -23.56 18.18
N ASP A 352 0.83 -24.71 17.74
CA ASP A 352 0.00 -24.85 16.53
C ASP A 352 -1.31 -24.02 16.57
N TRP A 353 -1.85 -23.69 17.74
CA TRP A 353 -3.03 -22.85 17.84
C TRP A 353 -2.85 -21.48 17.17
N SER A 354 -1.60 -20.98 17.14
CA SER A 354 -1.28 -19.69 16.58
C SER A 354 -1.43 -19.63 15.05
N LYS A 355 -1.35 -20.77 14.36
CA LYS A 355 -1.66 -20.87 12.92
C LYS A 355 -3.12 -20.49 12.64
N TYR A 356 -4.05 -21.00 13.47
CA TYR A 356 -5.48 -20.67 13.31
C TYR A 356 -5.77 -19.19 13.58
N PHE A 357 -5.10 -18.63 14.58
CA PHE A 357 -5.18 -17.19 14.85
C PHE A 357 -4.69 -16.37 13.67
N LEU A 358 -3.52 -16.73 13.10
CA LEU A 358 -2.96 -16.04 11.95
C LEU A 358 -3.86 -16.18 10.71
N THR A 359 -4.41 -17.37 10.46
CA THR A 359 -5.36 -17.61 9.35
C THR A 359 -6.60 -16.73 9.47
N PHE A 360 -7.16 -16.60 10.68
CA PHE A 360 -8.28 -15.69 10.92
C PHE A 360 -7.87 -14.22 10.72
N SER A 361 -6.70 -13.83 11.21
CA SER A 361 -6.18 -12.48 11.00
C SER A 361 -5.97 -12.17 9.50
N ILE A 362 -5.41 -13.13 8.75
CA ILE A 362 -5.21 -13.02 7.31
C ILE A 362 -6.55 -12.87 6.57
N LEU A 363 -7.60 -13.56 7.00
CA LEU A 363 -8.93 -13.37 6.41
C LEU A 363 -9.36 -11.90 6.50
N LEU A 364 -9.18 -11.26 7.65
CA LEU A 364 -9.52 -9.85 7.83
C LEU A 364 -8.63 -8.92 6.99
N PHE A 365 -7.32 -9.19 6.96
CA PHE A 365 -6.35 -8.42 6.16
C PHE A 365 -6.64 -8.52 4.65
N VAL A 366 -6.81 -9.73 4.16
CA VAL A 366 -7.10 -10.00 2.74
C VAL A 366 -8.43 -9.38 2.33
N PHE A 367 -9.42 -9.52 3.18
CA PHE A 367 -10.75 -8.97 2.97
C PHE A 367 -10.72 -7.44 2.81
N SER A 368 -10.10 -6.71 3.75
CA SER A 368 -9.98 -5.26 3.67
C SER A 368 -9.16 -4.81 2.44
N SER A 369 -8.09 -5.54 2.10
CA SER A 369 -7.27 -5.24 0.92
C SER A 369 -8.01 -5.48 -0.41
N ILE A 370 -8.77 -6.58 -0.55
CA ILE A 370 -9.55 -6.84 -1.78
C ILE A 370 -10.56 -5.71 -2.02
N ILE A 371 -11.21 -5.26 -0.97
CA ILE A 371 -12.20 -4.19 -1.07
C ILE A 371 -11.55 -2.87 -1.49
N TYR A 372 -10.43 -2.54 -0.85
CA TYR A 372 -9.64 -1.36 -1.19
C TYR A 372 -9.16 -1.40 -2.64
N ASN A 373 -8.56 -2.51 -3.06
CA ASN A 373 -8.07 -2.71 -4.42
C ASN A 373 -9.20 -2.59 -5.47
N TYR A 374 -10.37 -3.15 -5.15
CA TYR A 374 -11.56 -3.00 -5.99
C TYR A 374 -11.97 -1.53 -6.11
N TYR A 375 -12.02 -0.79 -4.99
CA TYR A 375 -12.34 0.63 -5.01
C TYR A 375 -11.37 1.44 -5.89
N LEU A 376 -10.06 1.15 -5.81
CA LEU A 376 -9.07 1.78 -6.68
C LEU A 376 -9.38 1.51 -8.16
N GLY A 377 -9.71 0.27 -8.50
CA GLY A 377 -10.13 -0.12 -9.85
C GLY A 377 -11.41 0.60 -10.31
N GLU A 378 -12.39 0.74 -9.42
CA GLU A 378 -13.64 1.48 -9.71
C GLU A 378 -13.36 2.97 -9.94
N ASN A 379 -12.51 3.59 -9.10
CA ASN A 379 -12.11 4.98 -9.26
C ASN A 379 -11.34 5.21 -10.58
N ALA A 380 -10.45 4.30 -10.93
CA ALA A 380 -9.73 4.32 -12.21
C ALA A 380 -10.67 4.14 -13.41
N MET A 381 -11.64 3.22 -13.32
CA MET A 381 -12.64 3.01 -14.37
C MET A 381 -13.45 4.27 -14.64
N ALA A 382 -13.81 5.02 -13.60
CA ALA A 382 -14.56 6.27 -13.72
C ALA A 382 -13.81 7.39 -14.47
N VAL A 383 -12.47 7.31 -14.53
CA VAL A 383 -11.64 8.23 -15.34
C VAL A 383 -11.79 7.93 -16.83
N MET A 384 -11.96 6.65 -17.19
CA MET A 384 -12.00 6.19 -18.57
C MET A 384 -13.42 6.17 -19.14
N THR A 385 -14.41 5.85 -18.32
CA THR A 385 -15.80 5.69 -18.81
C THR A 385 -16.83 5.92 -17.70
N ALA A 386 -17.95 6.53 -18.08
CA ALA A 386 -19.11 6.69 -17.21
C ALA A 386 -20.15 5.55 -17.35
N ARG A 387 -19.86 4.50 -18.14
CA ARG A 387 -20.83 3.43 -18.42
C ARG A 387 -20.96 2.49 -17.22
N PRO A 388 -22.16 2.27 -16.64
CA PRO A 388 -22.34 1.35 -15.50
C PRO A 388 -21.92 -0.09 -15.79
N VAL A 389 -22.09 -0.55 -17.04
CA VAL A 389 -21.70 -1.90 -17.49
C VAL A 389 -20.20 -2.17 -17.26
N SER A 390 -19.36 -1.14 -17.45
CA SER A 390 -17.90 -1.30 -17.26
C SER A 390 -17.56 -1.61 -15.81
N VAL A 391 -18.27 -1.05 -14.85
CA VAL A 391 -18.11 -1.35 -13.42
C VAL A 391 -18.53 -2.79 -13.10
N HIS A 392 -19.62 -3.29 -13.72
CA HIS A 392 -20.01 -4.68 -13.54
C HIS A 392 -18.98 -5.66 -14.12
N ILE A 393 -18.41 -5.34 -15.30
CA ILE A 393 -17.34 -6.15 -15.89
C ILE A 393 -16.12 -6.17 -14.95
N LEU A 394 -15.73 -5.03 -14.40
CA LEU A 394 -14.63 -4.94 -13.43
C LEU A 394 -14.90 -5.82 -12.19
N ARG A 395 -16.12 -5.79 -11.64
CA ARG A 395 -16.51 -6.64 -10.48
C ARG A 395 -16.34 -8.12 -10.77
N ILE A 396 -16.83 -8.58 -11.92
CA ILE A 396 -16.69 -9.97 -12.33
C ILE A 396 -15.22 -10.34 -12.56
N ALA A 397 -14.45 -9.46 -13.20
CA ALA A 397 -13.03 -9.68 -13.43
C ALA A 397 -12.24 -9.77 -12.10
N VAL A 398 -12.51 -8.88 -11.13
CA VAL A 398 -11.90 -8.94 -9.79
C VAL A 398 -12.23 -10.25 -9.08
N MET A 399 -13.49 -10.70 -9.12
CA MET A 399 -13.86 -12.00 -8.56
C MET A 399 -13.11 -13.14 -9.24
N GLY A 400 -12.98 -13.11 -10.57
CA GLY A 400 -12.23 -14.10 -11.35
C GLY A 400 -10.75 -14.15 -10.99
N VAL A 401 -10.07 -13.01 -10.81
CA VAL A 401 -8.65 -12.99 -10.46
C VAL A 401 -8.40 -13.37 -9.01
N VAL A 402 -9.31 -13.08 -8.08
CA VAL A 402 -9.25 -13.59 -6.69
C VAL A 402 -9.33 -15.11 -6.69
N PHE A 403 -10.25 -15.67 -7.47
CA PHE A 403 -10.40 -17.11 -7.63
C PHE A 403 -9.13 -17.76 -8.21
N LEU A 404 -8.62 -17.24 -9.33
CA LEU A 404 -7.42 -17.76 -9.98
C LEU A 404 -6.17 -17.59 -9.10
N GLY A 405 -6.05 -16.47 -8.42
CA GLY A 405 -4.97 -16.22 -7.48
C GLY A 405 -4.96 -17.23 -6.32
N ALA A 406 -6.13 -17.56 -5.77
CA ALA A 406 -6.26 -18.59 -4.74
C ALA A 406 -5.79 -19.97 -5.19
N LEU A 407 -5.91 -20.29 -6.48
CA LEU A 407 -5.44 -21.55 -7.07
C LEU A 407 -3.96 -21.53 -7.44
N ALA A 408 -3.29 -20.36 -7.47
CA ALA A 408 -1.88 -20.27 -7.83
C ALA A 408 -1.00 -21.04 -6.83
N PRO A 409 0.08 -21.71 -7.28
CA PRO A 409 0.86 -22.63 -6.44
C PRO A 409 1.63 -21.93 -5.30
N GLY A 410 1.96 -20.65 -5.44
CA GLY A 410 2.69 -19.89 -4.42
C GLY A 410 2.68 -18.38 -4.67
N ALA A 411 3.14 -17.62 -3.69
CA ALA A 411 3.21 -16.15 -3.74
C ALA A 411 4.11 -15.65 -4.89
N THR A 412 5.24 -16.31 -5.11
CA THR A 412 6.21 -15.98 -6.17
C THR A 412 5.61 -16.04 -7.57
N ALA A 413 4.70 -16.99 -7.83
CA ALA A 413 4.01 -17.10 -9.11
C ALA A 413 3.10 -15.89 -9.38
N VAL A 414 2.49 -15.33 -8.35
CA VAL A 414 1.64 -14.13 -8.48
C VAL A 414 2.49 -12.87 -8.62
N PHE A 415 3.59 -12.77 -7.90
CA PHE A 415 4.53 -11.64 -8.02
C PHE A 415 5.14 -11.51 -9.42
N PHE A 416 5.34 -12.61 -10.12
CA PHE A 416 5.80 -12.61 -11.50
C PHE A 416 4.94 -11.71 -12.42
N PHE A 417 3.62 -11.65 -12.18
CA PHE A 417 2.70 -10.79 -12.93
C PHE A 417 2.50 -9.42 -12.29
N SER A 418 2.42 -9.35 -10.96
CA SER A 418 2.08 -8.10 -10.26
C SER A 418 3.24 -7.12 -10.18
N ASP A 419 4.48 -7.58 -10.02
CA ASP A 419 5.65 -6.71 -9.91
C ASP A 419 5.91 -5.84 -11.15
N PRO A 420 5.89 -6.38 -12.39
CA PRO A 420 6.03 -5.55 -13.59
C PRO A 420 4.94 -4.48 -13.71
N LEU A 421 3.69 -4.84 -13.41
CA LEU A 421 2.55 -3.91 -13.48
C LEU A 421 2.66 -2.80 -12.43
N MET A 422 3.06 -3.16 -11.21
CA MET A 422 3.34 -2.20 -10.15
C MET A 422 4.50 -1.26 -10.54
N GLY A 423 5.54 -1.79 -11.17
CA GLY A 423 6.68 -1.00 -11.63
C GLY A 423 6.28 0.09 -12.64
N VAL A 424 5.46 -0.26 -13.64
CA VAL A 424 4.95 0.72 -14.61
C VAL A 424 4.07 1.76 -13.94
N LEU A 425 3.15 1.33 -13.06
CA LEU A 425 2.27 2.22 -12.31
C LEU A 425 3.06 3.25 -11.50
N ALA A 426 4.09 2.79 -10.77
CA ALA A 426 4.96 3.65 -9.98
C ALA A 426 5.68 4.69 -10.85
N LEU A 427 6.26 4.29 -11.99
CA LEU A 427 6.95 5.21 -12.90
C LEU A 427 6.02 6.31 -13.41
N VAL A 428 4.81 5.96 -13.83
CA VAL A 428 3.82 6.93 -14.32
C VAL A 428 3.45 7.92 -13.22
N ASN A 429 3.19 7.43 -12.01
CA ASN A 429 2.82 8.28 -10.90
C ASN A 429 3.96 9.18 -10.42
N LEU A 430 5.17 8.62 -10.27
CA LEU A 430 6.35 9.40 -9.84
C LEU A 430 6.69 10.50 -10.85
N LEU A 431 6.55 10.25 -12.16
CA LEU A 431 6.71 11.28 -13.18
C LEU A 431 5.73 12.44 -12.97
N ALA A 432 4.45 12.13 -12.72
CA ALA A 432 3.45 13.15 -12.46
C ALA A 432 3.76 13.95 -11.18
N ILE A 433 4.17 13.27 -10.10
CA ILE A 433 4.57 13.93 -8.84
C ILE A 433 5.79 14.83 -9.06
N MET A 434 6.80 14.40 -9.83
CA MET A 434 7.97 15.21 -10.14
C MET A 434 7.56 16.52 -10.84
N MET A 435 6.67 16.45 -11.82
CA MET A 435 6.18 17.63 -12.53
C MET A 435 5.34 18.56 -11.65
N LEU A 436 4.59 18.01 -10.69
CA LEU A 436 3.73 18.76 -9.76
C LEU A 436 4.44 19.14 -8.45
N PHE A 437 5.69 18.78 -8.28
CA PHE A 437 6.44 19.02 -7.04
C PHE A 437 6.47 20.49 -6.61
N PRO A 438 6.64 21.47 -7.52
CA PRO A 438 6.58 22.90 -7.13
C PRO A 438 5.23 23.29 -6.51
N ILE A 439 4.12 22.73 -7.02
CA ILE A 439 2.78 22.99 -6.47
C ILE A 439 2.66 22.36 -5.07
N ALA A 440 3.15 21.13 -4.91
CA ALA A 440 3.18 20.47 -3.59
C ALA A 440 3.96 21.29 -2.56
N MET A 441 5.09 21.89 -2.94
CA MET A 441 5.87 22.75 -2.05
C MET A 441 5.15 24.05 -1.70
N ARG A 442 4.39 24.64 -2.63
CA ARG A 442 3.55 25.83 -2.35
C ARG A 442 2.51 25.56 -1.29
N ILE A 443 1.74 24.47 -1.40
CA ILE A 443 0.73 24.14 -0.40
C ILE A 443 1.35 23.74 0.95
N LEU A 444 2.50 23.08 0.93
CA LEU A 444 3.25 22.76 2.16
C LEU A 444 3.76 24.03 2.86
N GLN A 445 4.22 25.01 2.08
CA GLN A 445 4.64 26.30 2.62
C GLN A 445 3.47 27.09 3.21
N ASP A 446 2.31 27.16 2.53
CA ASP A 446 1.10 27.81 3.08
C ASP A 446 0.69 27.18 4.41
N TYR A 447 0.72 25.83 4.48
CA TYR A 447 0.42 25.12 5.72
C TYR A 447 1.37 25.49 6.86
N ARG A 448 2.69 25.56 6.59
CA ARG A 448 3.71 25.95 7.56
C ARG A 448 3.57 27.43 8.02
N GLU A 449 3.26 28.34 7.10
CA GLU A 449 3.04 29.76 7.40
C GLU A 449 1.86 29.95 8.35
N GLN A 450 0.75 29.25 8.10
CA GLN A 450 -0.41 29.29 8.98
C GLN A 450 -0.08 28.73 10.38
N LEU A 451 0.70 27.66 10.47
CA LEU A 451 1.16 27.14 11.76
C LEU A 451 2.05 28.12 12.52
N LYS A 452 2.97 28.79 11.81
CA LYS A 452 3.83 29.83 12.42
C LYS A 452 3.03 31.04 12.90
N ALA A 453 1.92 31.34 12.23
CA ALA A 453 0.98 32.39 12.65
C ALA A 453 0.09 31.97 13.83
N GLY A 454 0.29 30.78 14.42
CA GLY A 454 -0.49 30.27 15.54
C GLY A 454 -1.82 29.62 15.17
N ILE A 455 -2.08 29.41 13.88
CA ILE A 455 -3.30 28.72 13.42
C ILE A 455 -3.10 27.22 13.61
N GLU A 456 -3.67 26.66 14.66
CA GLU A 456 -3.50 25.23 14.96
C GLU A 456 -4.12 24.31 13.87
N ARG A 457 -5.15 24.77 13.20
CA ARG A 457 -5.89 24.04 12.16
C ARG A 457 -5.89 24.84 10.85
N PRO A 458 -4.81 24.76 10.06
CA PRO A 458 -4.71 25.44 8.78
C PRO A 458 -5.88 25.15 7.86
N VAL A 459 -6.30 26.14 7.07
CA VAL A 459 -7.39 26.07 6.10
C VAL A 459 -6.87 26.44 4.72
N LEU A 460 -7.23 25.69 3.70
CA LEU A 460 -6.94 26.08 2.32
C LEU A 460 -7.81 27.26 1.93
N VAL A 461 -7.17 28.32 1.45
CA VAL A 461 -7.82 29.50 0.88
C VAL A 461 -7.66 29.42 -0.65
N PRO A 462 -8.68 29.00 -1.42
CA PRO A 462 -8.57 28.82 -2.87
C PRO A 462 -8.11 30.07 -3.61
N GLU A 463 -8.39 31.27 -3.07
CA GLU A 463 -8.03 32.55 -3.66
C GLU A 463 -6.51 32.76 -3.75
N LYS A 464 -5.71 32.08 -2.92
CA LYS A 464 -4.25 32.09 -2.99
C LYS A 464 -3.68 31.23 -4.14
N PHE A 465 -4.52 30.38 -4.74
CA PHE A 465 -4.15 29.39 -5.76
C PHE A 465 -4.99 29.54 -7.04
N LYS A 466 -5.35 30.79 -7.41
CA LYS A 466 -6.18 31.11 -8.58
C LYS A 466 -5.59 30.68 -9.92
N ASP A 467 -4.29 30.46 -9.95
CA ASP A 467 -3.52 29.96 -11.08
C ASP A 467 -3.69 28.45 -11.30
N LEU A 468 -4.33 27.74 -10.36
CA LEU A 468 -4.55 26.30 -10.40
C LEU A 468 -6.04 25.99 -10.63
N ASP A 469 -6.31 24.92 -11.37
CA ASP A 469 -7.66 24.39 -11.56
C ASP A 469 -8.12 23.59 -10.33
N ILE A 470 -8.51 24.33 -9.28
CA ILE A 470 -9.01 23.79 -8.02
C ILE A 470 -10.54 23.92 -8.02
N ASP A 471 -11.24 22.88 -7.54
CA ASP A 471 -12.68 22.95 -7.35
C ASP A 471 -13.05 23.77 -6.10
N PRO A 472 -13.56 25.00 -6.25
CA PRO A 472 -13.90 25.83 -5.08
C PRO A 472 -14.99 25.21 -4.21
N THR A 473 -15.86 24.38 -4.77
CA THR A 473 -16.98 23.76 -4.02
C THR A 473 -16.49 22.72 -3.03
N ALA A 474 -15.34 22.08 -3.32
CA ALA A 474 -14.72 21.11 -2.43
C ALA A 474 -14.07 21.74 -1.18
N TRP A 475 -13.96 23.09 -1.09
CA TRP A 475 -13.27 23.80 -0.03
C TRP A 475 -14.12 24.86 0.70
N ARG A 476 -15.34 25.15 0.23
CA ARG A 476 -16.23 26.21 0.78
C ARG A 476 -16.70 25.94 2.21
N HIS A 477 -16.83 24.69 2.61
CA HIS A 477 -17.39 24.33 3.92
C HIS A 477 -16.44 24.56 5.09
N HIS A 478 -15.21 24.98 4.83
CA HIS A 478 -14.16 25.13 5.84
C HIS A 478 -13.67 26.59 5.99
N GLN A 479 -14.19 27.51 5.18
CA GLN A 479 -13.87 28.96 5.24
C GLN A 479 -14.53 29.69 6.39
#